data_29c80c4d8523ebc874bb6b2bb07c43b3
#
_entry.id   29c80c4d8523ebc874bb6b2bb07c43b3
#
_cell.length_a   1.000
_cell.length_b   1.000
_cell.length_c   1.000
_cell.angle_alpha   90.00
_cell.angle_beta   90.00
_cell.angle_gamma   90.00
#
_symmetry.space_group_name_H-M   'P 1'
#
loop_
_entity.id
_entity.type
_entity.pdbx_description
1 polymer ?
#
loop_
_entity_poly.entity_id
_entity_poly.type
_entity_poly.pdbx_seq_one_letter_code
_entity_poly.pdbx_strand_id
1 'polypeptide(L)'
;MKAFYFEEHGERDVLQYGDLPDLKNKENHVLIKVEACALNHLDVWIRKGWPGLNLEMPHIGGSDVSGTVVEGSGSWKEGDKVVVDPGISTKEDSWTKKVFW
;
A
#
# COMPACT_ATOMS: atom_id res chain seq x y z
N MET A 1 -2.59 9.81 -9.45
CA MET A 1 -3.65 9.34 -8.54
C MET A 1 -3.71 10.19 -7.28
N LYS A 2 -4.87 10.35 -6.73
CA LYS A 2 -5.02 11.01 -5.43
C LYS A 2 -4.66 10.05 -4.31
N ALA A 3 -3.90 10.52 -3.34
CA ALA A 3 -3.47 9.70 -2.22
C ALA A 3 -3.25 10.51 -0.95
N PHE A 4 -3.41 9.84 0.18
CA PHE A 4 -2.87 10.30 1.46
C PHE A 4 -1.48 9.67 1.63
N TYR A 5 -0.49 10.49 1.88
CA TYR A 5 0.88 10.04 1.97
C TYR A 5 1.69 10.90 2.93
N PHE A 6 2.89 10.45 3.23
CA PHE A 6 3.87 11.26 3.96
C PHE A 6 5.26 11.05 3.35
N GLU A 7 6.11 12.05 3.51
CA GLU A 7 7.48 12.04 2.98
C GLU A 7 8.53 11.92 4.09
N GLU A 8 8.10 12.00 5.33
CA GLU A 8 8.93 11.81 6.51
C GLU A 8 8.08 11.24 7.64
N HIS A 9 8.70 10.55 8.57
CA HIS A 9 8.03 10.11 9.78
C HIS A 9 7.74 11.29 10.70
N GLY A 10 6.66 11.21 11.46
CA GLY A 10 6.30 12.24 12.40
C GLY A 10 4.88 12.11 12.92
N GLU A 11 4.36 13.21 13.42
CA GLU A 11 3.00 13.31 13.92
C GLU A 11 2.03 13.58 12.76
N ARG A 12 0.78 13.88 13.09
CA ARG A 12 -0.27 14.03 12.06
C ARG A 12 0.02 15.13 11.03
N ASP A 13 0.84 16.11 11.39
CA ASP A 13 1.20 17.21 10.49
C ASP A 13 2.04 16.78 9.28
N VAL A 14 2.63 15.60 9.30
CA VAL A 14 3.37 15.07 8.14
C VAL A 14 2.45 14.48 7.07
N LEU A 15 1.18 14.25 7.38
CA LEU A 15 0.23 13.70 6.42
C LEU A 15 -0.14 14.74 5.36
N GLN A 16 -0.10 14.31 4.12
CA GLN A 16 -0.43 15.12 2.96
C GLN A 16 -1.49 14.42 2.12
N TYR A 17 -2.32 15.19 1.44
CA TYR A 17 -3.25 14.70 0.43
C TYR A 17 -2.95 15.38 -0.89
N GLY A 18 -2.76 14.62 -1.93
CA GLY A 18 -2.46 15.19 -3.24
C GLY A 18 -2.25 14.14 -4.32
N ASP A 19 -1.72 14.61 -5.43
CA ASP A 19 -1.45 13.77 -6.58
C ASP A 19 -0.08 13.12 -6.50
N LEU A 20 -0.06 11.82 -6.69
CA LEU A 20 1.16 11.05 -6.90
C LEU A 20 1.09 10.38 -8.26
N PRO A 21 2.24 10.01 -8.85
CA PRO A 21 2.25 9.26 -10.11
C PRO A 21 1.44 7.98 -10.00
N ASP A 22 0.74 7.61 -11.07
CA ASP A 22 0.05 6.34 -11.15
C ASP A 22 1.04 5.19 -11.10
N LEU A 23 0.64 4.12 -10.41
CA LEU A 23 1.45 2.92 -10.34
C LEU A 23 1.43 2.19 -11.68
N LYS A 24 2.57 1.62 -12.05
CA LYS A 24 2.68 0.69 -13.17
C LYS A 24 2.73 -0.72 -12.62
N ASN A 25 2.02 -1.63 -13.29
CA ASN A 25 2.06 -3.02 -12.89
C ASN A 25 3.46 -3.61 -13.08
N LYS A 26 3.77 -4.61 -12.28
CA LYS A 26 5.02 -5.36 -12.34
C LYS A 26 4.73 -6.80 -12.70
N GLU A 27 5.75 -7.50 -13.19
CA GLU A 27 5.66 -8.94 -13.43
C GLU A 27 5.23 -9.67 -12.15
N ASN A 28 4.33 -10.63 -12.31
CA ASN A 28 3.75 -11.42 -11.21
C ASN A 28 2.99 -10.61 -10.16
N HIS A 29 2.54 -9.43 -10.54
CA HIS A 29 1.70 -8.56 -9.71
C HIS A 29 0.39 -8.27 -10.40
N VAL A 30 -0.55 -7.84 -9.60
CA VAL A 30 -1.89 -7.45 -10.06
C VAL A 30 -2.06 -5.96 -9.74
N LEU A 31 -2.53 -5.21 -10.72
CA LEU A 31 -2.89 -3.81 -10.51
C LEU A 31 -4.37 -3.72 -10.18
N ILE A 32 -4.69 -3.07 -9.09
CA ILE A 32 -6.05 -2.96 -8.56
C ILE A 32 -6.47 -1.50 -8.55
N LYS A 33 -7.66 -1.24 -9.07
CA LYS A 33 -8.33 0.04 -8.86
C LYS A 33 -9.03 -0.02 -7.51
N VAL A 34 -8.56 0.79 -6.58
CA VAL A 34 -9.08 0.81 -5.21
C VAL A 34 -10.48 1.39 -5.18
N GLU A 35 -11.40 0.67 -4.56
CA GLU A 35 -12.78 1.13 -4.33
C GLU A 35 -12.99 1.53 -2.87
N ALA A 36 -12.32 0.85 -1.95
CA ALA A 36 -12.36 1.17 -0.53
C ALA A 36 -11.06 0.75 0.15
N CYS A 37 -10.68 1.49 1.15
CA CYS A 37 -9.52 1.16 1.97
C CYS A 37 -9.79 1.53 3.42
N ALA A 38 -9.01 0.95 4.32
CA ALA A 38 -9.13 1.22 5.74
C ALA A 38 -7.77 1.29 6.41
N LEU A 39 -7.72 2.04 7.49
CA LEU A 39 -6.54 2.19 8.32
C LEU A 39 -6.62 1.22 9.50
N ASN A 40 -5.47 0.76 9.94
CA ASN A 40 -5.30 0.05 11.19
C ASN A 40 -4.34 0.81 12.09
N HIS A 41 -4.26 0.44 13.35
CA HIS A 41 -3.37 1.12 14.28
C HIS A 41 -1.90 1.06 13.82
N LEU A 42 -1.55 0.02 13.09
CA LEU A 42 -0.21 -0.12 12.47
C LEU A 42 0.15 1.09 11.60
N ASP A 43 -0.80 1.68 10.91
CA ASP A 43 -0.55 2.86 10.07
C ASP A 43 -0.07 4.05 10.89
N VAL A 44 -0.55 4.18 12.10
CA VAL A 44 -0.08 5.21 13.03
C VAL A 44 1.37 4.97 13.44
N TRP A 45 1.70 3.71 13.76
CA TRP A 45 3.06 3.34 14.13
C TRP A 45 4.04 3.55 12.98
N ILE A 46 3.63 3.21 11.76
CA ILE A 46 4.46 3.39 10.57
C ILE A 46 4.68 4.87 10.30
N ARG A 47 3.64 5.69 10.43
CA ARG A 47 3.80 7.13 10.25
C ARG A 47 4.79 7.70 11.27
N LYS A 48 4.68 7.29 12.52
CA LYS A 48 5.62 7.73 13.56
C LYS A 48 7.02 7.17 13.35
N GLY A 49 7.10 5.95 12.81
CA GLY A 49 8.35 5.25 12.58
C GLY A 49 8.94 4.62 13.84
N TRP A 50 9.92 3.77 13.65
CA TRP A 50 10.70 3.15 14.72
C TRP A 50 12.11 2.88 14.23
N PRO A 51 13.10 2.70 15.13
CA PRO A 51 14.46 2.40 14.73
C PRO A 51 14.53 1.15 13.84
N GLY A 52 15.18 1.26 12.71
CA GLY A 52 15.33 0.16 11.74
C GLY A 52 14.24 0.08 10.69
N LEU A 53 13.19 0.86 10.78
CA LEU A 53 12.18 0.92 9.73
C LEU A 53 12.70 1.76 8.57
N ASN A 54 12.80 1.12 7.40
CA ASN A 54 13.19 1.78 6.15
C ASN A 54 12.05 1.70 5.15
N LEU A 55 11.46 2.83 4.84
CA LEU A 55 10.42 2.95 3.83
C LEU A 55 10.92 3.81 2.68
N GLU A 56 10.48 3.45 1.48
CA GLU A 56 10.61 4.35 0.34
C GLU A 56 9.61 5.48 0.50
N MET A 57 10.08 6.70 0.32
CA MET A 57 9.21 7.88 0.38
C MET A 57 8.92 8.41 -1.02
N PRO A 58 7.74 8.95 -1.28
CA PRO A 58 6.61 9.08 -0.35
C PRO A 58 5.96 7.73 -0.03
N HIS A 59 5.44 7.58 1.18
CA HIS A 59 4.74 6.37 1.61
C HIS A 59 3.24 6.61 1.69
N ILE A 60 2.48 5.73 1.04
CA ILE A 60 1.02 5.73 1.12
C ILE A 60 0.62 4.72 2.19
N GLY A 61 -0.07 5.20 3.21
CA GLY A 61 -0.58 4.34 4.27
C GLY A 61 -1.83 3.57 3.89
N GLY A 62 -2.33 2.81 4.82
CA GLY A 62 -3.50 1.96 4.66
C GLY A 62 -3.15 0.49 4.78
N SER A 63 -4.07 -0.29 5.32
CA SER A 63 -3.84 -1.70 5.59
C SER A 63 -4.81 -2.62 4.88
N ASP A 64 -6.05 -2.20 4.74
CA ASP A 64 -7.08 -2.99 4.08
C ASP A 64 -7.50 -2.33 2.80
N VAL A 65 -7.63 -3.13 1.74
CA VAL A 65 -8.00 -2.64 0.41
C VAL A 65 -8.98 -3.60 -0.23
N SER A 66 -10.02 -3.05 -0.83
CA SER A 66 -10.87 -3.76 -1.77
C SER A 66 -10.95 -2.99 -3.08
N GLY A 67 -11.11 -3.70 -4.14
CA GLY A 67 -11.18 -3.06 -5.45
C GLY A 67 -11.38 -4.04 -6.59
N THR A 68 -11.11 -3.54 -7.78
CA THR A 68 -11.29 -4.28 -9.03
C THR A 68 -9.94 -4.40 -9.73
N VAL A 69 -9.63 -5.60 -10.18
CA VAL A 69 -8.42 -5.86 -10.97
C VAL A 69 -8.52 -5.11 -12.30
N VAL A 70 -7.53 -4.30 -12.62
CA VAL A 70 -7.42 -3.61 -13.92
C VAL A 70 -6.33 -4.21 -14.80
N GLU A 71 -5.31 -4.80 -14.20
CA GLU A 71 -4.31 -5.62 -14.92
C GLU A 71 -4.07 -6.88 -14.11
N GLY A 72 -4.34 -8.02 -14.71
CA GLY A 72 -4.25 -9.30 -14.03
C GLY A 72 -2.90 -9.98 -14.14
N SER A 73 -2.76 -11.08 -13.41
CA SER A 73 -1.62 -11.98 -13.46
C SER A 73 -2.06 -13.35 -12.93
N GLY A 74 -1.55 -14.41 -13.52
CA GLY A 74 -1.92 -15.76 -13.11
C GLY A 74 -3.42 -16.01 -13.28
N SER A 75 -4.08 -16.44 -12.22
CA SER A 75 -5.52 -16.70 -12.23
C SER A 75 -6.37 -15.43 -12.04
N TRP A 76 -5.77 -14.31 -11.73
CA TRP A 76 -6.47 -13.04 -11.54
C TRP A 76 -6.66 -12.33 -12.87
N LYS A 77 -7.89 -11.95 -13.16
CA LYS A 77 -8.27 -11.34 -14.45
C LYS A 77 -8.84 -9.95 -14.26
N GLU A 78 -8.69 -9.13 -15.29
CA GLU A 78 -9.35 -7.83 -15.36
C GLU A 78 -10.85 -7.97 -15.07
N GLY A 79 -11.34 -7.12 -14.20
CA GLY A 79 -12.74 -7.12 -13.76
C GLY A 79 -13.01 -7.91 -12.49
N ASP A 80 -12.06 -8.72 -12.01
CA ASP A 80 -12.26 -9.46 -10.76
C ASP A 80 -12.37 -8.52 -9.58
N LYS A 81 -13.34 -8.78 -8.72
CA LYS A 81 -13.48 -8.07 -7.43
C LYS A 81 -12.61 -8.77 -6.40
N VAL A 82 -11.80 -8.00 -5.69
CA VAL A 82 -10.80 -8.55 -4.78
C VAL A 82 -10.73 -7.79 -3.46
N VAL A 83 -10.29 -8.50 -2.45
CA VAL A 83 -9.86 -7.94 -1.17
C VAL A 83 -8.41 -8.36 -0.98
N VAL A 84 -7.58 -7.42 -0.55
CA VAL A 84 -6.16 -7.68 -0.35
C VAL A 84 -5.93 -8.15 1.09
N ASP A 85 -5.18 -9.22 1.24
CA ASP A 85 -4.68 -9.66 2.55
C ASP A 85 -3.36 -8.95 2.83
N PRO A 86 -3.32 -7.99 3.75
CA PRO A 86 -2.12 -7.21 4.00
C PRO A 86 -1.05 -7.98 4.78
N GLY A 87 -1.41 -9.12 5.36
CA GLY A 87 -0.51 -9.92 6.19
C GLY A 87 0.35 -10.92 5.44
N ILE A 88 0.24 -10.99 4.12
CA ILE A 88 1.04 -11.93 3.33
C ILE A 88 2.44 -11.38 3.14
N SER A 89 3.44 -12.19 3.50
CA SER A 89 4.83 -11.88 3.22
C SER A 89 5.50 -13.01 2.45
N THR A 90 6.52 -12.67 1.69
CA THR A 90 7.34 -13.67 1.02
C THR A 90 8.53 -14.07 1.90
N LYS A 91 9.20 -15.15 1.51
CA LYS A 91 10.37 -15.64 2.24
C LYS A 91 11.53 -14.64 2.28
N GLU A 92 11.60 -13.77 1.29
CA GLU A 92 12.71 -12.83 1.10
C GLU A 92 12.53 -11.54 1.86
N ASP A 93 11.30 -11.28 2.31
CA ASP A 93 10.95 -10.01 2.91
C ASP A 93 10.56 -10.21 4.35
N SER A 94 11.04 -9.33 5.19
CA SER A 94 10.42 -9.16 6.48
C SER A 94 8.97 -8.72 6.27
N TRP A 95 8.10 -9.01 7.19
CA TRP A 95 6.72 -8.56 7.10
C TRP A 95 6.60 -7.05 6.91
N THR A 96 7.57 -6.29 7.40
CA THR A 96 7.61 -4.84 7.24
C THR A 96 7.80 -4.38 5.80
N LYS A 97 8.31 -5.25 4.93
CA LYS A 97 8.44 -4.92 3.51
C LYS A 97 7.21 -5.28 2.71
N LYS A 98 6.43 -6.20 3.20
CA LYS A 98 5.34 -6.79 2.42
C LYS A 98 3.99 -6.21 2.68
N VAL A 99 3.75 -5.77 3.88
CA VAL A 99 2.47 -5.19 4.21
C VAL A 99 2.29 -3.78 3.65
N PHE A 100 3.37 -3.22 3.08
CA PHE A 100 3.34 -1.83 2.62
C PHE A 100 3.75 -1.75 1.16
N TRP A 101 2.88 -1.26 0.40
CA TRP A 101 3.01 -1.05 -1.03
C TRP A 101 3.46 0.34 -1.41
#